data_10b375ce1c96db0c3caf6d6b4b172ece
#
_entry.id   10b375ce1c96db0c3caf6d6b4b172ece
#
_cell.length_a   1.000
_cell.length_b   1.000
_cell.length_c   1.000
_cell.angle_alpha   90.00
_cell.angle_beta   90.00
_cell.angle_gamma   90.00
#
_symmetry.space_group_name_H-M   'P 1'
#
loop_
_entity.id
_entity.type
_entity.pdbx_description
1 polymer ?
#
loop_
_entity_poly.entity_id
_entity_poly.type
_entity_poly.pdbx_seq_one_letter_code
_entity_poly.pdbx_strand_id
1 'polypeptide(L)'
;RMEVANDVAAYKRSTGKKVYDPEREQQKLETLRSYASTEFNETAVEDLFRQIMSISRKYQYQTLGPGAATIPFEQVDHLDVNEDTRVVYFGERGAFSEQAMLEYFGDKITAFNKTTFREVIETVANGEAKYGVVPIENTSTGSITDIYDLLVEHDITIVAEHVVKVEQALLGVKGAATEDIKEVYSHPQGLLQCAPFLEEHDI
;
A
#
# COMPACT_ATOMS: atom_id res chain seq x y z
N ARG A 1 -15.32 -16.13 -17.02
CA ARG A 1 -15.33 -14.73 -16.57
C ARG A 1 -14.30 -13.84 -17.29
N MET A 2 -13.15 -14.38 -17.68
CA MET A 2 -12.16 -13.63 -18.49
C MET A 2 -12.69 -13.31 -19.90
N GLU A 3 -13.50 -14.18 -20.51
CA GLU A 3 -14.19 -13.89 -21.78
C GLU A 3 -15.09 -12.65 -21.64
N VAL A 4 -15.91 -12.59 -20.59
CA VAL A 4 -16.74 -11.41 -20.29
C VAL A 4 -15.91 -10.14 -20.06
N ALA A 5 -14.72 -10.25 -19.48
CA ALA A 5 -13.84 -9.10 -19.30
C ALA A 5 -13.31 -8.56 -20.64
N ASN A 6 -13.07 -9.43 -21.62
CA ASN A 6 -12.73 -9.04 -22.99
C ASN A 6 -13.87 -8.27 -23.66
N ASP A 7 -15.10 -8.78 -23.56
CA ASP A 7 -16.27 -8.13 -24.16
C ASP A 7 -16.50 -6.75 -23.52
N VAL A 8 -16.33 -6.65 -22.19
CA VAL A 8 -16.43 -5.37 -21.48
C VAL A 8 -15.31 -4.41 -21.89
N ALA A 9 -14.09 -4.90 -22.08
CA ALA A 9 -12.96 -4.07 -22.55
C ALA A 9 -13.25 -3.55 -23.98
N ALA A 10 -13.69 -4.42 -24.88
CA ALA A 10 -14.05 -4.04 -26.24
C ALA A 10 -15.17 -2.98 -26.26
N TYR A 11 -16.22 -3.18 -25.46
CA TYR A 11 -17.31 -2.21 -25.33
C TYR A 11 -16.81 -0.86 -24.78
N LYS A 12 -15.98 -0.86 -23.73
CA LYS A 12 -15.42 0.37 -23.17
C LYS A 12 -14.54 1.11 -24.17
N ARG A 13 -13.75 0.36 -24.96
CA ARG A 13 -12.94 0.93 -26.04
C ARG A 13 -13.82 1.64 -27.08
N SER A 14 -14.89 0.99 -27.52
CA SER A 14 -15.79 1.54 -28.56
C SER A 14 -16.61 2.73 -28.07
N THR A 15 -16.86 2.83 -26.76
CA THR A 15 -17.72 3.88 -26.16
C THR A 15 -16.96 4.99 -25.43
N GLY A 16 -15.63 4.88 -25.32
CA GLY A 16 -14.80 5.83 -24.55
C GLY A 16 -15.02 5.78 -23.03
N LYS A 17 -15.70 4.75 -22.51
CA LYS A 17 -15.94 4.61 -21.07
C LYS A 17 -14.67 4.19 -20.33
N LYS A 18 -14.47 4.78 -19.14
CA LYS A 18 -13.36 4.41 -18.27
C LYS A 18 -13.44 2.95 -17.82
N VAL A 19 -12.26 2.33 -17.61
CA VAL A 19 -12.19 0.96 -17.06
C VAL A 19 -12.72 0.94 -15.64
N TYR A 20 -12.30 1.88 -14.82
CA TYR A 20 -12.79 2.03 -13.44
C TYR A 20 -14.03 2.94 -13.40
N ASP A 21 -15.09 2.45 -12.82
CA ASP A 21 -16.39 3.10 -12.63
C ASP A 21 -16.82 2.82 -11.17
N PRO A 22 -16.44 3.69 -10.23
CA PRO A 22 -16.64 3.46 -8.79
C PRO A 22 -18.13 3.33 -8.44
N GLU A 23 -18.99 4.17 -9.02
CA GLU A 23 -20.43 4.15 -8.72
C GLU A 23 -21.08 2.81 -9.12
N ARG A 24 -20.74 2.33 -10.29
CA ARG A 24 -21.25 1.04 -10.79
C ARG A 24 -20.70 -0.13 -9.99
N GLU A 25 -19.43 -0.08 -9.57
CA GLU A 25 -18.83 -1.13 -8.73
C GLU A 25 -19.50 -1.17 -7.37
N GLN A 26 -19.73 -0.02 -6.75
CA GLN A 26 -20.43 0.09 -5.47
C GLN A 26 -21.87 -0.45 -5.55
N GLN A 27 -22.64 -0.04 -6.55
CA GLN A 27 -24.01 -0.57 -6.77
C GLN A 27 -24.02 -2.08 -6.92
N LYS A 28 -23.03 -2.65 -7.61
CA LYS A 28 -22.89 -4.11 -7.74
C LYS A 28 -22.58 -4.80 -6.43
N LEU A 29 -21.69 -4.23 -5.62
CA LEU A 29 -21.36 -4.78 -4.31
C LEU A 29 -22.58 -4.78 -3.39
N GLU A 30 -23.33 -3.68 -3.34
CA GLU A 30 -24.57 -3.58 -2.58
C GLU A 30 -25.61 -4.64 -3.01
N THR A 31 -25.76 -4.83 -4.34
CA THR A 31 -26.63 -5.87 -4.86
C THR A 31 -26.18 -7.28 -4.45
N LEU A 32 -24.88 -7.55 -4.49
CA LEU A 32 -24.32 -8.84 -4.12
C LEU A 32 -24.43 -9.12 -2.62
N ARG A 33 -24.21 -8.10 -1.79
CA ARG A 33 -24.43 -8.18 -0.33
C ARG A 33 -25.87 -8.55 0.01
N SER A 34 -26.85 -8.00 -0.73
CA SER A 34 -28.27 -8.29 -0.48
C SER A 34 -28.67 -9.75 -0.70
N TYR A 35 -27.83 -10.56 -1.34
CA TYR A 35 -28.03 -12.01 -1.49
C TYR A 35 -27.44 -12.83 -0.33
N ALA A 36 -26.64 -12.21 0.52
CA ALA A 36 -26.07 -12.89 1.67
C ALA A 36 -27.11 -13.01 2.79
N SER A 37 -27.05 -14.11 3.54
CA SER A 37 -28.01 -14.44 4.60
C SER A 37 -27.49 -14.15 6.01
N THR A 38 -26.21 -13.78 6.14
CA THR A 38 -25.56 -13.46 7.42
C THR A 38 -24.55 -12.34 7.22
N GLU A 39 -24.29 -11.55 8.27
CA GLU A 39 -23.32 -10.46 8.26
C GLU A 39 -21.90 -10.94 7.85
N PHE A 40 -21.50 -12.10 8.33
CA PHE A 40 -20.24 -12.73 7.92
C PHE A 40 -20.20 -12.97 6.39
N ASN A 41 -21.26 -13.52 5.83
CA ASN A 41 -21.34 -13.77 4.39
C ASN A 41 -21.41 -12.48 3.57
N GLU A 42 -22.03 -11.42 4.10
CA GLU A 42 -22.05 -10.10 3.44
C GLU A 42 -20.62 -9.56 3.27
N THR A 43 -19.83 -9.58 4.34
CA THR A 43 -18.43 -9.14 4.30
C THR A 43 -17.60 -10.02 3.38
N ALA A 44 -17.71 -11.34 3.49
CA ALA A 44 -16.97 -12.29 2.67
C ALA A 44 -17.30 -12.15 1.17
N VAL A 45 -18.57 -11.93 0.82
CA VAL A 45 -19.02 -11.67 -0.56
C VAL A 45 -18.44 -10.35 -1.07
N GLU A 46 -18.47 -9.30 -0.27
CA GLU A 46 -17.91 -8.01 -0.66
C GLU A 46 -16.41 -8.12 -0.95
N ASP A 47 -15.63 -8.70 -0.06
CA ASP A 47 -14.18 -8.87 -0.21
C ASP A 47 -13.84 -9.70 -1.45
N LEU A 48 -14.53 -10.83 -1.64
CA LEU A 48 -14.34 -11.68 -2.82
C LEU A 48 -14.62 -10.91 -4.11
N PHE A 49 -15.71 -10.16 -4.16
CA PHE A 49 -16.09 -9.46 -5.38
C PHE A 49 -15.22 -8.22 -5.62
N ARG A 50 -14.73 -7.55 -4.61
CA ARG A 50 -13.69 -6.50 -4.74
C ARG A 50 -12.43 -7.05 -5.41
N GLN A 51 -11.95 -8.22 -4.96
CA GLN A 51 -10.82 -8.91 -5.58
C GLN A 51 -11.08 -9.28 -7.05
N ILE A 52 -12.25 -9.85 -7.32
CA ILE A 52 -12.65 -10.21 -8.69
C ILE A 52 -12.73 -8.99 -9.61
N MET A 53 -13.27 -7.87 -9.13
CA MET A 53 -13.34 -6.62 -9.91
C MET A 53 -11.94 -6.04 -10.15
N SER A 54 -11.05 -6.07 -9.16
CA SER A 54 -9.65 -5.65 -9.29
C SER A 54 -8.92 -6.46 -10.37
N ILE A 55 -9.00 -7.79 -10.34
CA ILE A 55 -8.41 -8.66 -11.36
C ILE A 55 -9.01 -8.38 -12.75
N SER A 56 -10.31 -8.16 -12.83
CA SER A 56 -10.98 -7.84 -14.08
C SER A 56 -10.52 -6.49 -14.66
N ARG A 57 -10.34 -5.46 -13.81
CA ARG A 57 -9.77 -4.17 -14.24
C ARG A 57 -8.34 -4.33 -14.74
N LYS A 58 -7.48 -5.03 -13.99
CA LYS A 58 -6.10 -5.30 -14.40
C LYS A 58 -6.05 -5.94 -15.79
N TYR A 59 -6.88 -6.95 -16.01
CA TYR A 59 -6.96 -7.61 -17.31
C TYR A 59 -7.48 -6.69 -18.44
N GLN A 60 -8.50 -5.85 -18.16
CA GLN A 60 -8.98 -4.85 -19.10
C GLN A 60 -7.89 -3.83 -19.47
N TYR A 61 -7.13 -3.33 -18.51
CA TYR A 61 -6.01 -2.42 -18.76
C TYR A 61 -4.93 -3.07 -19.63
N GLN A 62 -4.57 -4.31 -19.36
CA GLN A 62 -3.62 -5.07 -20.18
C GLN A 62 -4.12 -5.26 -21.62
N THR A 63 -5.41 -5.58 -21.79
CA THR A 63 -6.02 -5.80 -23.11
C THR A 63 -6.19 -4.51 -23.91
N LEU A 64 -6.46 -3.40 -23.26
CA LEU A 64 -6.63 -2.10 -23.90
C LEU A 64 -5.32 -1.46 -24.33
N GLY A 65 -4.20 -1.91 -23.77
CA GLY A 65 -2.86 -1.42 -24.07
C GLY A 65 -2.52 -0.04 -23.46
N PRO A 66 -1.32 0.49 -23.70
CA PRO A 66 -0.81 1.70 -23.06
C PRO A 66 -1.61 2.99 -23.29
N GLY A 67 -2.55 3.00 -24.22
CA GLY A 67 -3.41 4.16 -24.51
C GLY A 67 -4.74 4.21 -23.73
N ALA A 68 -5.04 3.19 -22.93
CA ALA A 68 -6.33 3.12 -22.22
C ALA A 68 -6.32 3.81 -20.85
N ALA A 69 -5.17 4.03 -20.28
CA ALA A 69 -4.96 4.88 -19.12
C ALA A 69 -4.28 6.16 -19.61
N THR A 70 -5.05 7.13 -20.08
CA THR A 70 -4.55 8.51 -20.25
C THR A 70 -4.45 9.16 -18.87
N ILE A 71 -3.62 8.64 -18.02
CA ILE A 71 -3.03 9.46 -16.97
C ILE A 71 -1.91 10.19 -17.69
N PRO A 72 -1.91 11.52 -17.75
CA PRO A 72 -0.87 12.28 -18.41
C PRO A 72 0.39 12.25 -17.53
N PHE A 73 1.06 11.09 -17.47
CA PHE A 73 2.38 11.01 -16.86
C PHE A 73 3.42 11.46 -17.88
N GLU A 74 4.18 12.44 -17.52
CA GLU A 74 5.45 12.71 -18.18
C GLU A 74 6.45 11.64 -17.70
N GLN A 75 6.95 10.84 -18.64
CA GLN A 75 8.01 9.91 -18.35
C GLN A 75 9.32 10.67 -18.17
N VAL A 76 9.92 10.53 -17.00
CA VAL A 76 11.23 11.12 -16.69
C VAL A 76 12.25 10.01 -16.45
N ASP A 77 13.50 10.25 -16.85
CA ASP A 77 14.58 9.28 -16.62
C ASP A 77 15.00 9.22 -15.14
N HIS A 78 14.85 10.33 -14.41
CA HIS A 78 15.19 10.46 -13.00
C HIS A 78 14.20 11.37 -12.28
N LEU A 79 13.93 11.07 -11.00
CA LEU A 79 13.24 12.03 -10.16
C LEU A 79 14.11 13.25 -9.92
N ASP A 80 13.50 14.44 -9.96
CA ASP A 80 14.18 15.68 -9.62
C ASP A 80 14.33 15.76 -8.07
N VAL A 81 15.51 15.41 -7.60
CA VAL A 81 15.90 15.38 -6.18
C VAL A 81 17.15 16.21 -5.97
N ASN A 82 17.11 17.14 -5.05
CA ASN A 82 18.22 18.01 -4.66
C ASN A 82 18.18 18.30 -3.15
N GLU A 83 19.09 19.11 -2.63
CA GLU A 83 19.21 19.41 -1.20
C GLU A 83 17.98 20.16 -0.64
N ASP A 84 17.22 20.88 -1.48
CA ASP A 84 15.99 21.56 -1.10
C ASP A 84 14.75 20.64 -1.16
N THR A 85 14.92 19.41 -1.66
CA THR A 85 13.81 18.45 -1.78
C THR A 85 13.30 18.05 -0.43
N ARG A 86 12.00 18.29 -0.18
CA ARG A 86 11.32 17.90 1.04
C ARG A 86 10.64 16.55 0.85
N VAL A 87 10.96 15.62 1.75
CA VAL A 87 10.39 14.27 1.76
C VAL A 87 9.75 14.00 3.12
N VAL A 88 8.48 13.60 3.12
CA VAL A 88 7.77 13.15 4.32
C VAL A 88 7.71 11.64 4.36
N TYR A 89 7.93 11.02 5.53
CA TYR A 89 7.81 9.57 5.69
C TYR A 89 6.88 9.21 6.84
N PHE A 90 6.32 8.00 6.77
CA PHE A 90 5.41 7.48 7.78
C PHE A 90 6.18 6.91 8.99
N GLY A 91 5.66 7.15 10.18
CA GLY A 91 6.14 6.55 11.42
C GLY A 91 7.13 7.44 12.16
N GLU A 92 7.72 6.89 13.19
CA GLU A 92 8.71 7.58 14.03
C GLU A 92 10.13 7.44 13.45
N ARG A 93 11.04 8.22 13.99
CA ARG A 93 12.46 8.11 13.66
C ARG A 93 12.97 6.71 13.99
N GLY A 94 13.69 6.08 13.08
CA GLY A 94 14.13 4.69 13.16
C GLY A 94 13.13 3.68 12.55
N ALA A 95 12.00 4.13 12.03
CA ALA A 95 11.04 3.27 11.35
C ALA A 95 11.57 2.77 9.99
N PHE A 96 11.05 1.64 9.50
CA PHE A 96 11.41 1.12 8.17
C PHE A 96 11.10 2.08 7.02
N SER A 97 10.12 2.97 7.19
CA SER A 97 9.85 4.02 6.19
C SER A 97 10.94 5.09 6.16
N GLU A 98 11.58 5.41 7.31
CA GLU A 98 12.77 6.27 7.33
C GLU A 98 13.94 5.59 6.63
N GLN A 99 14.14 4.29 6.90
CA GLN A 99 15.17 3.50 6.22
C GLN A 99 14.95 3.50 4.70
N ALA A 100 13.73 3.21 4.25
CA ALA A 100 13.37 3.25 2.84
C ALA A 100 13.65 4.63 2.22
N MET A 101 13.30 5.68 2.92
CA MET A 101 13.53 7.06 2.50
C MET A 101 15.03 7.36 2.36
N LEU A 102 15.84 6.99 3.35
CA LEU A 102 17.30 7.20 3.33
C LEU A 102 17.99 6.35 2.25
N GLU A 103 17.58 5.11 2.06
CA GLU A 103 18.13 4.22 1.03
C GLU A 103 17.81 4.70 -0.38
N TYR A 104 16.62 5.28 -0.60
CA TYR A 104 16.19 5.74 -1.91
C TYR A 104 16.64 7.15 -2.25
N PHE A 105 16.48 8.11 -1.33
CA PHE A 105 16.76 9.54 -1.57
C PHE A 105 18.13 10.00 -1.05
N GLY A 106 18.76 9.20 -0.17
CA GLY A 106 19.99 9.61 0.54
C GLY A 106 19.70 10.54 1.71
N ASP A 107 20.76 11.07 2.28
CA ASP A 107 20.76 11.91 3.48
C ASP A 107 20.84 13.43 3.21
N LYS A 108 20.96 13.82 1.94
CA LYS A 108 21.12 15.23 1.53
C LYS A 108 19.81 15.94 1.20
N ILE A 109 18.70 15.46 1.74
CA ILE A 109 17.37 16.02 1.56
C ILE A 109 16.82 16.57 2.87
N THR A 110 15.76 17.37 2.80
CA THR A 110 15.02 17.77 4.00
C THR A 110 13.93 16.74 4.30
N ALA A 111 14.18 15.86 5.28
CA ALA A 111 13.25 14.81 5.66
C ALA A 111 12.55 15.11 6.98
N PHE A 112 11.27 14.72 7.09
CA PHE A 112 10.48 14.78 8.32
C PHE A 112 9.39 13.70 8.32
N ASN A 113 8.88 13.36 9.50
CA ASN A 113 7.91 12.30 9.65
C ASN A 113 6.49 12.78 9.96
N LYS A 114 5.54 11.88 9.73
CA LYS A 114 4.16 11.96 10.19
C LYS A 114 3.74 10.61 10.77
N THR A 115 2.82 10.63 11.72
CA THR A 115 2.42 9.43 12.47
C THR A 115 1.29 8.64 11.84
N THR A 116 0.59 9.23 10.88
CA THR A 116 -0.50 8.56 10.14
C THR A 116 -0.26 8.58 8.64
N PHE A 117 -0.76 7.57 7.93
CA PHE A 117 -0.70 7.52 6.46
C PHE A 117 -1.41 8.73 5.83
N ARG A 118 -2.57 9.12 6.39
CA ARG A 118 -3.33 10.27 5.92
C ARG A 118 -2.50 11.55 5.96
N GLU A 119 -1.84 11.83 7.07
CA GLU A 119 -1.00 13.03 7.19
C GLU A 119 0.14 13.04 6.17
N VAL A 120 0.77 11.88 5.88
CA VAL A 120 1.80 11.79 4.84
C VAL A 120 1.23 12.15 3.49
N ILE A 121 0.12 11.54 3.10
CA ILE A 121 -0.54 11.74 1.81
C ILE A 121 -1.02 13.20 1.66
N GLU A 122 -1.68 13.75 2.68
CA GLU A 122 -2.13 15.15 2.68
C GLU A 122 -0.97 16.14 2.62
N THR A 123 0.15 15.86 3.29
CA THR A 123 1.36 16.69 3.24
C THR A 123 1.90 16.80 1.80
N VAL A 124 1.87 15.71 1.04
CA VAL A 124 2.25 15.72 -0.37
C VAL A 124 1.20 16.41 -1.23
N ALA A 125 -0.07 16.08 -1.05
CA ALA A 125 -1.19 16.67 -1.80
C ALA A 125 -1.26 18.18 -1.63
N ASN A 126 -0.94 18.71 -0.45
CA ASN A 126 -0.89 20.15 -0.16
C ASN A 126 0.40 20.84 -0.65
N GLY A 127 1.36 20.09 -1.20
CA GLY A 127 2.63 20.63 -1.69
C GLY A 127 3.63 21.00 -0.57
N GLU A 128 3.39 20.57 0.66
CA GLU A 128 4.29 20.79 1.79
C GLU A 128 5.55 19.89 1.72
N ALA A 129 5.44 18.74 1.05
CA ALA A 129 6.55 17.90 0.66
C ALA A 129 6.39 17.50 -0.82
N LYS A 130 7.52 17.33 -1.52
CA LYS A 130 7.54 16.90 -2.92
C LYS A 130 7.27 15.41 -3.06
N TYR A 131 7.76 14.61 -2.12
CA TYR A 131 7.59 13.17 -2.08
C TYR A 131 7.15 12.68 -0.71
N GLY A 132 6.40 11.58 -0.70
CA GLY A 132 6.00 10.87 0.50
C GLY A 132 6.44 9.41 0.44
N VAL A 133 6.90 8.86 1.56
CA VAL A 133 7.29 7.45 1.69
C VAL A 133 6.32 6.76 2.64
N VAL A 134 5.59 5.78 2.11
CA VAL A 134 4.61 4.98 2.85
C VAL A 134 4.79 3.50 2.51
N PRO A 135 4.58 2.58 3.47
CA PRO A 135 4.59 1.15 3.19
C PRO A 135 3.29 0.78 2.46
N ILE A 136 3.38 0.03 1.37
CA ILE A 136 2.21 -0.40 0.59
C ILE A 136 1.87 -1.87 0.81
N GLU A 137 2.88 -2.67 1.09
CA GLU A 137 2.75 -4.11 1.30
C GLU A 137 3.81 -4.62 2.28
N ASN A 138 3.45 -5.65 3.03
CA ASN A 138 4.38 -6.43 3.82
C ASN A 138 4.19 -7.91 3.46
N THR A 139 5.27 -8.62 3.16
CA THR A 139 5.23 -10.02 2.73
C THR A 139 4.62 -10.97 3.76
N SER A 140 4.63 -10.60 5.05
CA SER A 140 4.06 -11.41 6.14
C SER A 140 2.56 -11.13 6.36
N THR A 141 2.11 -9.89 6.15
CA THR A 141 0.77 -9.43 6.53
C THR A 141 -0.07 -8.95 5.34
N GLY A 142 0.54 -8.91 4.15
CA GLY A 142 -0.13 -8.51 2.92
C GLY A 142 -0.22 -7.00 2.70
N SER A 143 -1.16 -6.59 1.88
CA SER A 143 -1.33 -5.21 1.45
C SER A 143 -1.93 -4.34 2.56
N ILE A 144 -1.46 -3.09 2.64
CA ILE A 144 -1.97 -2.08 3.56
C ILE A 144 -3.09 -1.31 2.85
N THR A 145 -4.33 -1.76 3.04
CA THR A 145 -5.52 -1.29 2.31
C THR A 145 -5.79 0.20 2.47
N ASP A 146 -5.52 0.76 3.65
CA ASP A 146 -5.77 2.18 3.97
C ASP A 146 -5.03 3.12 3.02
N ILE A 147 -3.86 2.71 2.53
CA ILE A 147 -3.08 3.53 1.59
C ILE A 147 -3.74 3.58 0.22
N TYR A 148 -4.30 2.47 -0.24
CA TYR A 148 -5.01 2.44 -1.53
C TYR A 148 -6.22 3.37 -1.54
N ASP A 149 -6.96 3.42 -0.43
CA ASP A 149 -8.10 4.33 -0.30
C ASP A 149 -7.65 5.80 -0.33
N LEU A 150 -6.57 6.12 0.36
CA LEU A 150 -5.98 7.46 0.36
C LEU A 150 -5.44 7.87 -1.03
N LEU A 151 -4.83 6.94 -1.78
CA LEU A 151 -4.38 7.20 -3.15
C LEU A 151 -5.54 7.46 -4.11
N VAL A 152 -6.72 6.89 -3.85
CA VAL A 152 -7.94 7.17 -4.63
C VAL A 152 -8.57 8.51 -4.24
N GLU A 153 -8.51 8.87 -2.96
CA GLU A 153 -9.07 10.11 -2.41
C GLU A 153 -8.28 11.36 -2.86
N HIS A 154 -6.96 11.22 -2.99
CA HIS A 154 -6.07 12.33 -3.31
C HIS A 154 -5.46 12.17 -4.72
N ASP A 155 -5.30 13.29 -5.44
CA ASP A 155 -4.69 13.32 -6.78
C ASP A 155 -3.16 13.31 -6.66
N ILE A 156 -2.63 12.18 -6.22
CA ILE A 156 -1.19 11.93 -6.13
C ILE A 156 -0.80 10.67 -6.90
N THR A 157 0.47 10.57 -7.24
CA THR A 157 1.00 9.53 -8.13
C THR A 157 2.10 8.74 -7.44
N ILE A 158 2.07 7.40 -7.59
CA ILE A 158 3.21 6.56 -7.22
C ILE A 158 4.30 6.74 -8.29
N VAL A 159 5.47 7.22 -7.87
CA VAL A 159 6.60 7.52 -8.77
C VAL A 159 7.76 6.53 -8.65
N ALA A 160 7.80 5.74 -7.58
CA ALA A 160 8.81 4.72 -7.36
C ALA A 160 8.35 3.67 -6.34
N GLU A 161 9.04 2.54 -6.32
CA GLU A 161 8.95 1.54 -5.25
C GLU A 161 10.35 1.24 -4.69
N HIS A 162 10.40 0.91 -3.41
CA HIS A 162 11.61 0.47 -2.74
C HIS A 162 11.29 -0.66 -1.77
N VAL A 163 12.13 -1.68 -1.74
CA VAL A 163 11.95 -2.86 -0.87
C VAL A 163 12.96 -2.82 0.25
N VAL A 164 12.47 -2.74 1.49
CA VAL A 164 13.30 -2.83 2.69
C VAL A 164 13.18 -4.22 3.29
N LYS A 165 14.32 -4.86 3.56
CA LYS A 165 14.35 -6.11 4.31
C LYS A 165 14.07 -5.81 5.78
N VAL A 166 12.97 -6.33 6.29
CA VAL A 166 12.64 -6.22 7.72
C VAL A 166 13.44 -7.24 8.51
N GLU A 167 14.37 -6.78 9.33
CA GLU A 167 15.15 -7.60 10.26
C GLU A 167 14.87 -7.09 11.67
N GLN A 168 14.13 -7.88 12.45
CA GLN A 168 13.82 -7.56 13.84
C GLN A 168 15.00 -7.89 14.74
N ALA A 169 15.23 -7.07 15.75
CA ALA A 169 16.27 -7.30 16.74
C ALA A 169 15.66 -7.44 18.13
N LEU A 170 16.06 -8.50 18.83
CA LEU A 170 15.73 -8.67 20.23
C LEU A 170 16.69 -7.83 21.08
N LEU A 171 16.14 -6.87 21.82
CA LEU A 171 16.92 -5.96 22.67
C LEU A 171 16.76 -6.34 24.14
N GLY A 172 17.88 -6.43 24.85
CA GLY A 172 17.92 -6.69 26.27
C GLY A 172 18.88 -5.73 27.01
N VAL A 173 18.88 -5.78 28.32
CA VAL A 173 19.85 -5.04 29.14
C VAL A 173 21.25 -5.63 28.92
N LYS A 174 22.28 -4.80 29.13
CA LYS A 174 23.66 -5.21 28.93
C LYS A 174 24.00 -6.43 29.80
N GLY A 175 24.43 -7.51 29.16
CA GLY A 175 24.80 -8.77 29.81
C GLY A 175 23.65 -9.77 29.95
N ALA A 176 22.44 -9.46 29.48
CA ALA A 176 21.37 -10.46 29.40
C ALA A 176 21.72 -11.52 28.35
N ALA A 177 21.42 -12.77 28.66
CA ALA A 177 21.43 -13.87 27.72
C ALA A 177 20.00 -14.19 27.24
N THR A 178 19.86 -14.80 26.08
CA THR A 178 18.54 -15.14 25.52
C THR A 178 17.74 -16.04 26.46
N GLU A 179 18.43 -16.95 27.16
CA GLU A 179 17.86 -17.92 28.11
C GLU A 179 17.28 -17.25 29.37
N ASP A 180 17.70 -16.02 29.67
CA ASP A 180 17.20 -15.26 30.83
C ASP A 180 15.91 -14.50 30.52
N ILE A 181 15.52 -14.38 29.24
CA ILE A 181 14.37 -13.60 28.81
C ILE A 181 13.10 -14.42 29.11
N LYS A 182 12.14 -13.76 29.75
CA LYS A 182 10.83 -14.35 30.11
C LYS A 182 9.68 -13.67 29.41
N GLU A 183 9.85 -12.43 29.02
CA GLU A 183 8.80 -11.61 28.40
C GLU A 183 9.43 -10.68 27.35
N VAL A 184 8.72 -10.51 26.24
CA VAL A 184 9.07 -9.59 25.15
C VAL A 184 7.94 -8.62 24.92
N TYR A 185 8.28 -7.35 24.84
CA TYR A 185 7.34 -6.26 24.57
C TYR A 185 7.62 -5.65 23.21
N SER A 186 6.63 -5.62 22.33
CA SER A 186 6.73 -4.99 21.01
C SER A 186 5.34 -4.66 20.47
N HIS A 187 5.31 -3.96 19.33
CA HIS A 187 4.09 -3.81 18.56
C HIS A 187 3.57 -5.19 18.12
N PRO A 188 2.24 -5.44 18.10
CA PRO A 188 1.67 -6.74 17.72
C PRO A 188 2.21 -7.31 16.41
N GLN A 189 2.43 -6.47 15.40
CA GLN A 189 3.03 -6.87 14.12
C GLN A 189 4.46 -7.43 14.29
N GLY A 190 5.29 -6.81 15.13
CA GLY A 190 6.64 -7.28 15.42
C GLY A 190 6.62 -8.67 16.09
N LEU A 191 5.74 -8.86 17.06
CA LEU A 191 5.56 -10.15 17.72
C LEU A 191 5.11 -11.25 16.74
N LEU A 192 4.13 -10.94 15.87
CA LEU A 192 3.66 -11.89 14.85
C LEU A 192 4.77 -12.28 13.87
N GLN A 193 5.59 -11.33 13.46
CA GLN A 193 6.71 -11.59 12.54
C GLN A 193 7.82 -12.43 13.18
N CYS A 194 7.98 -12.35 14.50
CA CYS A 194 8.98 -13.08 15.27
C CYS A 194 8.45 -14.34 15.96
N ALA A 195 7.17 -14.68 15.79
CA ALA A 195 6.54 -15.80 16.50
C ALA A 195 7.34 -17.12 16.42
N PRO A 196 7.85 -17.57 15.25
CA PRO A 196 8.64 -18.79 15.18
C PRO A 196 9.92 -18.74 16.03
N PHE A 197 10.60 -17.59 16.09
CA PHE A 197 11.78 -17.42 16.93
C PHE A 197 11.44 -17.42 18.42
N LEU A 198 10.37 -16.76 18.81
CA LEU A 198 9.91 -16.70 20.21
C LEU A 198 9.49 -18.08 20.70
N GLU A 199 8.74 -18.83 19.89
CA GLU A 199 8.34 -20.20 20.18
C GLU A 199 9.54 -21.15 20.31
N GLU A 200 10.55 -21.04 19.44
CA GLU A 200 11.77 -21.85 19.49
C GLU A 200 12.57 -21.63 20.79
N HIS A 201 12.49 -20.42 21.35
CA HIS A 201 13.24 -20.03 22.57
C HIS A 201 12.38 -20.04 23.84
N ASP A 202 11.13 -20.50 23.77
CA ASP A 202 10.18 -20.57 24.89
C ASP A 202 9.95 -19.20 25.59
N ILE A 203 9.84 -18.15 24.75
CA ILE A 203 9.65 -16.74 25.16
C ILE A 203 8.23 -16.30 24.83
#